data_9a8708b0590273fef4787d7ba738908e
#
_entry.id   9a8708b0590273fef4787d7ba738908e
#
_cell.length_a   1.000
_cell.length_b   1.000
_cell.length_c   1.000
_cell.angle_alpha   90.00
_cell.angle_beta   90.00
_cell.angle_gamma   90.00
#
_symmetry.space_group_name_H-M   'P 1'
#
loop_
_entity.id
_entity.type
_entity.pdbx_description
1 polymer ?
#
loop_
_entity_poly.entity_id
_entity_poly.type
_entity_poly.pdbx_seq_one_letter_code
_entity_poly.pdbx_strand_id
1 'polypeptide(L)' 'MSEERQFLPVNIAVMTVSDSRTLNDDKSGDTLVDRLDGAGHNLVGRTIVPDEQDRIIHQLSAWIADEDVDVVLATGGT' A
#
# COMPACT_ATOMS: atom_id res chain seq x y z
N MET A 1 8.49 23.36 26.34
CA MET A 1 8.28 23.53 25.13
C MET A 1 7.72 22.44 24.53
N SER A 2 6.93 22.56 23.88
CA SER A 2 6.45 21.53 23.27
C SER A 2 6.85 21.54 21.94
N GLU A 3 7.21 20.50 21.48
CA GLU A 3 7.44 20.44 20.27
C GLU A 3 6.28 20.22 19.53
N GLU A 4 6.00 21.03 18.63
CA GLU A 4 4.93 20.79 17.78
C GLU A 4 5.40 19.96 16.69
N ARG A 5 4.92 18.73 16.61
CA ARG A 5 5.25 17.87 15.53
C ARG A 5 4.32 18.18 14.42
N GLN A 6 4.86 18.55 13.29
CA GLN A 6 4.05 18.75 12.14
C GLN A 6 3.69 17.42 11.56
N PHE A 7 2.43 17.25 11.19
CA PHE A 7 2.01 16.05 10.48
C PHE A 7 2.48 16.20 9.05
N LEU A 8 3.24 15.22 8.58
CA LEU A 8 3.72 15.22 7.22
C LEU A 8 3.09 14.04 6.50
N PRO A 9 2.17 14.28 5.57
CA PRO A 9 1.58 13.18 4.83
C PRO A 9 2.63 12.50 3.97
N VAL A 10 2.51 11.19 3.84
CA VAL A 10 3.39 10.42 2.98
C VAL A 10 2.58 9.75 1.89
N ASN A 11 3.26 9.41 0.82
CA ASN A 11 2.63 8.73 -0.31
C ASN A 11 2.76 7.23 -0.09
N ILE A 12 1.62 6.55 -0.08
CA ILE A 12 1.57 5.15 0.28
C ILE A 12 0.99 4.34 -0.86
N ALA A 13 1.63 3.23 -1.19
CA ALA A 13 1.11 2.25 -2.12
C ALA A 13 0.63 1.03 -1.34
N VAL A 14 -0.45 0.41 -1.79
CA VAL A 14 -1.04 -0.75 -1.12
C VAL A 14 -1.02 -1.95 -2.05
N MET A 15 -0.47 -3.06 -1.58
CA MET A 15 -0.42 -4.29 -2.35
C MET A 15 -1.17 -5.38 -1.59
N THR A 16 -2.10 -6.03 -2.26
CA THR A 16 -2.75 -7.21 -1.72
C THR A 16 -2.21 -8.44 -2.43
N VAL A 17 -1.76 -9.42 -1.67
CA VAL A 17 -1.24 -10.66 -2.24
C VAL A 17 -2.37 -11.68 -2.19
N SER A 18 -2.89 -12.06 -3.34
CA SER A 18 -3.99 -13.02 -3.41
C SER A 18 -4.08 -13.63 -4.80
N ASP A 19 -4.38 -14.92 -4.86
CA ASP A 19 -4.55 -15.61 -6.13
C ASP A 19 -5.98 -15.48 -6.67
N SER A 20 -6.92 -15.07 -5.84
CA SER A 20 -8.33 -15.10 -6.23
C SER A 20 -9.07 -13.78 -6.11
N ARG A 21 -8.54 -12.80 -5.38
CA ARG A 21 -9.28 -11.57 -5.15
C ARG A 21 -9.16 -10.61 -6.33
N THR A 22 -10.20 -9.79 -6.47
CA THR A 22 -10.16 -8.69 -7.42
C THR A 22 -10.28 -7.40 -6.62
N LEU A 23 -10.11 -6.26 -7.24
CA LEU A 23 -10.25 -4.98 -6.54
C LEU A 23 -11.67 -4.79 -6.00
N ASN A 24 -12.67 -5.45 -6.59
CA ASN A 24 -14.03 -5.32 -6.12
C ASN A 24 -14.28 -6.04 -4.80
N ASP A 25 -13.50 -7.08 -4.50
CA ASP A 25 -13.73 -7.86 -3.28
C ASP A 25 -12.50 -7.85 -2.36
N ASP A 26 -11.59 -6.91 -2.55
CA ASP A 26 -10.37 -6.81 -1.75
C ASP A 26 -10.62 -6.03 -0.47
N LYS A 27 -11.25 -6.66 0.50
CA LYS A 27 -11.61 -6.00 1.74
C LYS A 27 -10.41 -5.62 2.59
N SER A 28 -9.36 -6.42 2.58
CA SER A 28 -8.16 -6.10 3.34
C SER A 28 -7.50 -4.85 2.77
N GLY A 29 -7.40 -4.76 1.45
CA GLY A 29 -6.85 -3.58 0.81
C GLY A 29 -7.73 -2.36 1.05
N ASP A 30 -9.06 -2.54 1.00
CA ASP A 30 -9.99 -1.45 1.28
C ASP A 30 -9.78 -0.90 2.69
N THR A 31 -9.57 -1.78 3.67
CA THR A 31 -9.32 -1.36 5.04
C THR A 31 -8.05 -0.54 5.15
N LEU A 32 -6.98 -0.97 4.48
CA LEU A 32 -5.74 -0.21 4.51
C LEU A 32 -5.90 1.15 3.85
N VAL A 33 -6.61 1.21 2.73
CA VAL A 33 -6.86 2.47 2.04
C VAL A 33 -7.66 3.42 2.94
N ASP A 34 -8.69 2.90 3.60
CA ASP A 34 -9.48 3.72 4.50
C ASP A 34 -8.65 4.24 5.65
N ARG A 35 -7.76 3.43 6.20
CA ARG A 35 -6.94 3.85 7.32
C ARG A 35 -5.92 4.90 6.92
N LEU A 36 -5.25 4.71 5.78
CA LEU A 36 -4.26 5.69 5.36
C LEU A 36 -4.92 7.02 4.98
N ASP A 37 -6.09 6.94 4.34
CA ASP A 37 -6.81 8.14 3.97
C ASP A 37 -7.32 8.86 5.20
N GLY A 38 -7.86 8.13 6.16
CA GLY A 38 -8.33 8.72 7.42
C GLY A 38 -7.21 9.33 8.23
N ALA A 39 -5.98 8.85 8.07
CA ALA A 39 -4.83 9.41 8.74
C ALA A 39 -4.23 10.59 7.97
N GLY A 40 -4.76 10.92 6.81
CA GLY A 40 -4.29 12.08 6.05
C GLY A 40 -3.16 11.78 5.08
N HIS A 41 -2.87 10.51 4.82
CA HIS A 41 -1.83 10.15 3.86
C HIS A 41 -2.42 10.02 2.46
N ASN A 42 -1.56 9.94 1.46
CA ASN A 42 -1.97 9.89 0.07
C ASN A 42 -1.82 8.50 -0.50
N LEU A 43 -2.86 7.98 -1.12
CA LEU A 43 -2.78 6.71 -1.83
C LEU A 43 -2.24 6.98 -3.23
N VAL A 44 -1.07 6.45 -3.56
CA VAL A 44 -0.46 6.68 -4.85
C VAL A 44 -0.42 5.43 -5.72
N GLY A 45 -0.76 4.28 -5.18
CA GLY A 45 -0.84 3.05 -5.96
C GLY A 45 -1.54 1.97 -5.18
N ARG A 46 -2.25 1.11 -5.90
CA ARG A 46 -2.92 -0.02 -5.29
C ARG A 46 -2.99 -1.14 -6.31
N THR A 47 -2.60 -2.33 -5.91
CA THR A 47 -2.65 -3.46 -6.83
C THR A 47 -2.85 -4.76 -6.07
N ILE A 48 -3.28 -5.77 -6.79
CA ILE A 48 -3.36 -7.13 -6.28
C ILE A 48 -2.38 -7.94 -7.11
N VAL A 49 -1.52 -8.70 -6.45
CA VAL A 49 -0.58 -9.58 -7.13
C VAL A 49 -0.83 -11.01 -6.68
N PRO A 50 -0.60 -11.98 -7.54
CA PRO A 50 -0.73 -13.37 -7.14
C PRO A 50 0.35 -13.73 -6.11
N ASP A 51 0.10 -14.80 -5.36
CA ASP A 51 1.04 -15.23 -4.33
C ASP A 51 2.19 -15.99 -5.01
N GLU A 52 2.98 -15.27 -5.78
CA GLU A 52 4.15 -15.76 -6.47
C GLU A 52 5.29 -14.83 -6.14
N GLN A 53 6.37 -15.39 -5.66
CA GLN A 53 7.49 -14.58 -5.16
C GLN A 53 8.00 -13.60 -6.21
N ASP A 54 8.15 -14.06 -7.46
CA ASP A 54 8.68 -13.20 -8.52
C ASP A 54 7.77 -12.01 -8.79
N ARG A 55 6.45 -12.22 -8.73
CA ARG A 55 5.50 -11.15 -8.97
C ARG A 55 5.51 -10.15 -7.84
N ILE A 56 5.60 -10.63 -6.61
CA ILE A 56 5.65 -9.77 -5.43
C ILE A 56 6.91 -8.92 -5.48
N ILE A 57 8.05 -9.54 -5.76
CA ILE A 57 9.32 -8.82 -5.82
C ILE A 57 9.31 -7.80 -6.94
N HIS A 58 8.76 -8.16 -8.10
CA HIS A 58 8.70 -7.25 -9.24
C HIS A 58 7.90 -5.98 -8.87
N GLN A 59 6.74 -6.15 -8.24
CA GLN A 59 5.92 -5.01 -7.87
C GLN A 59 6.59 -4.15 -6.81
N LEU A 60 7.17 -4.79 -5.80
CA LEU A 60 7.86 -4.05 -4.74
C LEU A 60 9.06 -3.29 -5.30
N SER A 61 9.81 -3.92 -6.21
CA SER A 61 10.97 -3.26 -6.80
C SER A 61 10.56 -2.04 -7.62
N ALA A 62 9.45 -2.13 -8.34
CA ALA A 62 8.95 -1.01 -9.11
C ALA A 62 8.58 0.16 -8.20
N TRP A 63 7.93 -0.11 -7.09
CA TRP A 63 7.55 0.96 -6.16
C TRP A 63 8.74 1.51 -5.38
N ILE A 64 9.71 0.67 -5.03
CA ILE A 64 10.92 1.13 -4.35
C ILE A 64 11.70 2.09 -5.24
N ALA A 65 11.70 1.83 -6.55
CA ALA A 65 12.39 2.69 -7.49
C ALA A 65 11.62 3.97 -7.83
N ASP A 66 10.34 4.05 -7.41
CA ASP A 66 9.51 5.19 -7.74
C ASP A 66 9.68 6.26 -6.67
N GLU A 67 10.17 7.42 -7.06
CA GLU A 67 10.43 8.49 -6.10
C GLU A 67 9.16 9.05 -5.48
N ASP A 68 8.01 8.79 -6.09
CA ASP A 68 6.76 9.29 -5.56
C ASP A 68 6.15 8.36 -4.51
N VAL A 69 6.74 7.20 -4.26
CA VAL A 69 6.23 6.25 -3.27
C VAL A 69 7.14 6.29 -2.06
N ASP A 70 6.58 6.64 -0.91
CA ASP A 70 7.33 6.71 0.33
C ASP A 70 7.23 5.41 1.13
N VAL A 71 6.06 4.76 1.10
CA VAL A 71 5.79 3.58 1.92
C VAL A 71 4.97 2.60 1.11
N VAL A 72 5.24 1.31 1.28
CA VAL A 72 4.41 0.26 0.70
C VAL A 72 3.81 -0.55 1.84
N LEU A 73 2.49 -0.70 1.83
CA LEU A 73 1.79 -1.56 2.77
C LEU A 73 1.32 -2.79 2.03
N ALA A 74 1.57 -3.96 2.59
CA ALA A 74 1.19 -5.21 1.95
C ALA A 74 0.26 -5.98 2.88
N THR A 75 -0.72 -6.65 2.31
CA THR A 75 -1.67 -7.47 3.06
C THR A 75 -2.04 -8.70 2.26
N GLY A 76 -2.66 -9.66 2.91
CA GLY A 76 -3.11 -10.88 2.25
C GLY A 76 -2.14 -12.01 2.48
N GLY A 77 -2.27 -13.03 1.64
CA GLY A 77 -1.28 -14.08 1.68
C GLY A 77 -1.63 -15.29 2.53
N THR A 78 -2.80 -15.38 3.02
CA THR A 78 -3.17 -16.59 3.73
C THR A 78 -4.49 -17.09 3.27
#